data_39d57e55a475b07ca0ef787c296c1702
#
_entry.id   39d57e55a475b07ca0ef787c296c1702
#
_cell.length_a   1.000
_cell.length_b   1.000
_cell.length_c   1.000
_cell.angle_alpha   90.00
_cell.angle_beta   90.00
_cell.angle_gamma   90.00
#
_symmetry.space_group_name_H-M   'P 1'
#
loop_
_entity.id
_entity.type
_entity.pdbx_description
1 polymer ?
#
loop_
_entity_poly.entity_id
_entity_poly.type
_entity_poly.pdbx_seq_one_letter_code
_entity_poly.pdbx_strand_id
1 'polypeptide(L)'
;MKVLMQSRKNFFELRGGDTVQLEKTKMELEKLGVEVDFSLDFEPDLSNYDLVHLSNVTRIQETYLHVKNAKKQGKPIVLSTIYWPMDEFERLGQVGIRKFINSHVKIDTEEKIKAIARYLKDKNSRN
;
A
#
# COMPACT_ATOMS: atom_id res chain seq x y z
N MET A 1 1.64 -14.37 -19.75
CA MET A 1 1.68 -14.16 -18.30
C MET A 1 0.70 -13.04 -17.96
N LYS A 2 -0.15 -13.26 -16.95
CA LYS A 2 -1.14 -12.29 -16.50
C LYS A 2 -0.87 -11.88 -15.04
N VAL A 3 -0.73 -10.56 -14.82
CA VAL A 3 -0.33 -9.98 -13.54
C VAL A 3 -1.48 -9.12 -12.99
N LEU A 4 -1.82 -9.30 -11.72
CA LEU A 4 -2.68 -8.37 -11.01
C LEU A 4 -1.82 -7.39 -10.21
N MET A 5 -1.90 -6.10 -10.52
CA MET A 5 -1.32 -5.04 -9.72
C MET A 5 -2.32 -4.59 -8.65
N GLN A 6 -1.88 -4.53 -7.39
CA GLN A 6 -2.69 -4.03 -6.28
C GLN A 6 -2.00 -2.89 -5.57
N SER A 7 -2.77 -1.89 -5.21
CA SER A 7 -2.32 -0.71 -4.49
C SER A 7 -3.35 -0.25 -3.46
N ARG A 8 -3.13 0.90 -2.85
CA ARG A 8 -4.00 1.48 -1.84
C ARG A 8 -5.41 1.77 -2.36
N LYS A 9 -6.43 1.66 -1.51
CA LYS A 9 -7.85 1.79 -1.88
C LYS A 9 -8.19 3.10 -2.61
N ASN A 10 -7.54 4.20 -2.25
CA ASN A 10 -7.78 5.51 -2.87
C ASN A 10 -6.75 5.87 -3.97
N PHE A 11 -6.20 4.88 -4.64
CA PHE A 11 -5.14 5.01 -5.64
C PHE A 11 -5.50 5.98 -6.78
N PHE A 12 -6.71 5.90 -7.30
CA PHE A 12 -7.18 6.76 -8.39
C PHE A 12 -7.72 8.12 -7.93
N GLU A 13 -8.20 8.20 -6.69
CA GLU A 13 -8.76 9.44 -6.11
C GLU A 13 -7.66 10.41 -5.68
N LEU A 14 -6.63 9.88 -5.03
CA LEU A 14 -5.48 10.65 -4.54
C LEU A 14 -4.23 10.26 -5.34
N ARG A 15 -4.14 10.78 -6.56
CA ARG A 15 -3.01 10.52 -7.45
C ARG A 15 -1.72 11.11 -6.88
N GLY A 16 -0.66 10.31 -6.88
CA GLY A 16 0.67 10.69 -6.43
C GLY A 16 1.76 10.09 -7.31
N GLY A 17 3.01 10.19 -6.89
CA GLY A 17 4.14 9.61 -7.59
C GLY A 17 4.04 8.08 -7.73
N ASP A 18 3.48 7.42 -6.72
CA ASP A 18 3.19 5.99 -6.73
C ASP A 18 2.20 5.60 -7.86
N THR A 19 1.18 6.44 -8.09
CA THR A 19 0.21 6.22 -9.17
C THR A 19 0.88 6.29 -10.53
N VAL A 20 1.65 7.35 -10.76
CA VAL A 20 2.38 7.53 -12.03
C VAL A 20 3.37 6.39 -12.26
N GLN A 21 4.10 5.97 -11.23
CA GLN A 21 5.06 4.88 -11.33
C GLN A 21 4.39 3.58 -11.75
N LEU A 22 3.28 3.20 -11.10
CA LEU A 22 2.58 1.96 -11.42
C LEU A 22 1.92 1.98 -12.80
N GLU A 23 1.30 3.09 -13.18
CA GLU A 23 0.75 3.24 -14.53
C GLU A 23 1.83 3.08 -15.60
N LYS A 24 3.01 3.68 -15.40
CA LYS A 24 4.15 3.53 -16.32
C LYS A 24 4.68 2.10 -16.32
N THR A 25 4.79 1.48 -15.16
CA THR A 25 5.22 0.08 -15.04
C THR A 25 4.25 -0.84 -15.80
N LYS A 26 2.94 -0.65 -15.65
CA LYS A 26 1.93 -1.38 -16.42
C LYS A 26 2.16 -1.21 -17.91
N MET A 27 2.26 0.03 -18.39
CA MET A 27 2.47 0.32 -19.82
C MET A 27 3.72 -0.40 -20.40
N GLU A 28 4.83 -0.40 -19.65
CA GLU A 28 6.07 -1.04 -20.13
C GLU A 28 5.95 -2.57 -20.11
N LEU A 29 5.29 -3.15 -19.10
CA LEU A 29 5.03 -4.59 -19.05
C LEU A 29 4.11 -5.05 -20.20
N GLU A 30 3.09 -4.27 -20.53
CA GLU A 30 2.19 -4.55 -21.66
C GLU A 30 2.92 -4.53 -23.00
N LYS A 31 3.88 -3.63 -23.21
CA LYS A 31 4.76 -3.62 -24.40
C LYS A 31 5.61 -4.89 -24.51
N LEU A 32 5.92 -5.52 -23.38
CA LEU A 32 6.65 -6.79 -23.32
C LEU A 32 5.73 -8.03 -23.43
N GLY A 33 4.45 -7.83 -23.70
CA GLY A 33 3.47 -8.91 -23.87
C GLY A 33 2.92 -9.48 -22.57
N VAL A 34 3.05 -8.77 -21.45
CA VAL A 34 2.46 -9.14 -20.17
C VAL A 34 1.07 -8.50 -20.07
N GLU A 35 0.04 -9.29 -19.81
CA GLU A 35 -1.28 -8.75 -19.44
C GLU A 35 -1.25 -8.22 -18.02
N VAL A 36 -1.70 -6.98 -17.81
CA VAL A 36 -1.69 -6.34 -16.49
C VAL A 36 -3.03 -5.70 -16.17
N ASP A 37 -3.68 -6.19 -15.12
CA ASP A 37 -4.88 -5.61 -14.55
C ASP A 37 -4.58 -4.89 -13.24
N PHE A 38 -5.42 -3.91 -12.87
CA PHE A 38 -5.42 -3.28 -11.55
C PHE A 38 -6.61 -3.74 -10.72
N SER A 39 -6.40 -3.97 -9.41
CA SER A 39 -7.47 -4.11 -8.44
C SER A 39 -7.15 -3.36 -7.17
N LEU A 40 -8.16 -2.69 -6.61
CA LEU A 40 -8.11 -2.02 -5.31
C LEU A 40 -8.86 -2.82 -4.23
N ASP A 41 -9.43 -3.96 -4.60
CA ASP A 41 -10.09 -4.86 -3.66
C ASP A 41 -9.07 -5.57 -2.77
N PHE A 42 -9.43 -5.77 -1.52
CA PHE A 42 -8.53 -6.44 -0.57
C PHE A 42 -8.45 -7.95 -0.79
N GLU A 43 -9.52 -8.56 -1.29
CA GLU A 43 -9.63 -10.01 -1.48
C GLU A 43 -10.20 -10.37 -2.87
N PRO A 44 -9.57 -9.90 -3.98
CA PRO A 44 -10.02 -10.29 -5.31
C PRO A 44 -9.77 -11.78 -5.56
N ASP A 45 -10.54 -12.36 -6.48
CA ASP A 45 -10.24 -13.68 -7.04
C ASP A 45 -8.98 -13.60 -7.90
N LEU A 46 -7.99 -14.42 -7.57
CA LEU A 46 -6.70 -14.47 -8.24
C LEU A 46 -6.55 -15.67 -9.18
N SER A 47 -7.59 -16.47 -9.37
CA SER A 47 -7.53 -17.72 -10.15
C SER A 47 -6.94 -17.52 -11.55
N ASN A 48 -7.28 -16.42 -12.21
CA ASN A 48 -6.86 -16.10 -13.58
C ASN A 48 -5.52 -15.36 -13.69
N TYR A 49 -4.81 -15.15 -12.58
CA TYR A 49 -3.53 -14.44 -12.55
C TYR A 49 -2.38 -15.37 -12.21
N ASP A 50 -1.24 -15.16 -12.86
CA ASP A 50 -0.01 -15.90 -12.60
C ASP A 50 0.77 -15.31 -11.42
N LEU A 51 0.65 -13.99 -11.20
CA LEU A 51 1.44 -13.22 -10.26
C LEU A 51 0.63 -12.05 -9.70
N VAL A 52 0.86 -11.70 -8.44
CA VAL A 52 0.38 -10.46 -7.82
C VAL A 52 1.55 -9.50 -7.61
N HIS A 53 1.43 -8.30 -8.16
CA HIS A 53 2.40 -7.22 -7.93
C HIS A 53 1.81 -6.19 -6.97
N LEU A 54 2.35 -6.17 -5.77
CA LEU A 54 1.98 -5.24 -4.72
C LEU A 54 2.89 -4.01 -4.75
N SER A 55 2.31 -2.85 -4.52
CA SER A 55 3.07 -1.62 -4.43
C SER A 55 2.75 -0.87 -3.15
N ASN A 56 3.74 -0.13 -2.68
CA ASN A 56 3.61 0.81 -1.59
C ASN A 56 3.42 0.17 -0.21
N VAL A 57 4.44 0.24 0.62
CA VAL A 57 4.42 -0.23 2.01
C VAL A 57 4.03 0.85 3.02
N THR A 58 3.74 2.07 2.59
CA THR A 58 3.35 3.17 3.50
C THR A 58 2.00 2.92 4.19
N ARG A 59 1.17 2.05 3.61
CA ARG A 59 -0.09 1.56 4.21
C ARG A 59 0.01 0.08 4.51
N ILE A 60 0.78 -0.26 5.51
CA ILE A 60 1.11 -1.64 5.89
C ILE A 60 -0.13 -2.52 6.05
N GLN A 61 -1.24 -1.99 6.59
CA GLN A 61 -2.47 -2.76 6.80
C GLN A 61 -3.09 -3.21 5.48
N GLU A 62 -3.17 -2.31 4.48
CA GLU A 62 -3.73 -2.63 3.16
C GLU A 62 -2.83 -3.66 2.46
N THR A 63 -1.52 -3.42 2.45
CA THR A 63 -0.53 -4.34 1.88
C THR A 63 -0.59 -5.72 2.56
N TYR A 64 -0.75 -5.77 3.87
CA TYR A 64 -0.89 -7.03 4.61
C TYR A 64 -2.11 -7.84 4.16
N LEU A 65 -3.27 -7.19 3.95
CA LEU A 65 -4.47 -7.86 3.47
C LEU A 65 -4.26 -8.45 2.07
N HIS A 66 -3.64 -7.69 1.16
CA HIS A 66 -3.30 -8.19 -0.18
C HIS A 66 -2.34 -9.39 -0.12
N VAL A 67 -1.27 -9.32 0.70
CA VAL A 67 -0.35 -10.45 0.91
C VAL A 67 -1.07 -11.68 1.45
N LYS A 68 -1.94 -11.49 2.45
CA LYS A 68 -2.73 -12.57 3.05
C LYS A 68 -3.62 -13.25 2.02
N ASN A 69 -4.32 -12.47 1.19
CA ASN A 69 -5.17 -13.01 0.13
C ASN A 69 -4.35 -13.78 -0.93
N ALA A 70 -3.23 -13.18 -1.40
CA ALA A 70 -2.38 -13.85 -2.40
C ALA A 70 -1.80 -15.17 -1.88
N LYS A 71 -1.32 -15.20 -0.63
CA LYS A 71 -0.86 -16.44 0.02
C LYS A 71 -1.95 -17.47 0.17
N LYS A 72 -3.16 -17.07 0.58
CA LYS A 72 -4.32 -17.97 0.70
C LYS A 72 -4.66 -18.64 -0.63
N GLN A 73 -4.50 -17.93 -1.74
CA GLN A 73 -4.75 -18.44 -3.09
C GLN A 73 -3.50 -19.03 -3.78
N GLY A 74 -2.38 -19.16 -3.06
CA GLY A 74 -1.14 -19.79 -3.56
C GLY A 74 -0.45 -19.02 -4.67
N LYS A 75 -0.64 -17.68 -4.76
CA LYS A 75 -0.07 -16.87 -5.83
C LYS A 75 1.29 -16.28 -5.45
N PRO A 76 2.27 -16.31 -6.38
CA PRO A 76 3.53 -15.59 -6.22
C PRO A 76 3.32 -14.09 -6.03
N ILE A 77 4.16 -13.45 -5.24
CA ILE A 77 4.07 -12.03 -4.92
C ILE A 77 5.37 -11.33 -5.29
N VAL A 78 5.27 -10.25 -6.04
CA VAL A 78 6.32 -9.24 -6.20
C VAL A 78 5.91 -8.00 -5.41
N LEU A 79 6.84 -7.39 -4.71
CA LEU A 79 6.61 -6.19 -3.91
C LEU A 79 7.55 -5.06 -4.33
N SER A 80 6.96 -3.96 -4.83
CA SER A 80 7.68 -2.69 -5.04
C SER A 80 7.46 -1.79 -3.82
N THR A 81 8.49 -1.63 -3.02
CA THR A 81 8.38 -0.99 -1.70
C THR A 81 8.31 0.52 -1.76
N ILE A 82 8.01 1.20 -2.79
CA ILE A 82 7.96 2.68 -2.90
C ILE A 82 7.95 3.33 -1.49
N TYR A 83 9.11 3.30 -0.85
CA TYR A 83 9.29 3.80 0.51
C TYR A 83 10.02 5.13 0.46
N TRP A 84 9.43 6.15 1.07
CA TRP A 84 10.05 7.46 1.28
C TRP A 84 10.13 7.72 2.78
N PRO A 85 11.33 7.88 3.35
CA PRO A 85 11.48 8.23 4.77
C PRO A 85 11.04 9.69 4.96
N MET A 86 9.78 9.87 5.38
CA MET A 86 9.20 11.21 5.62
C MET A 86 9.33 11.68 7.08
N ASP A 87 10.01 10.91 7.91
CA ASP A 87 10.09 11.15 9.37
C ASP A 87 10.60 12.56 9.69
N GLU A 88 11.62 13.00 9.01
CA GLU A 88 12.20 14.33 9.23
C GLU A 88 11.26 15.43 8.75
N PHE A 89 10.62 15.24 7.61
CA PHE A 89 9.65 16.19 7.05
C PHE A 89 8.39 16.28 7.91
N GLU A 90 7.87 15.16 8.38
CA GLU A 90 6.72 15.12 9.29
C GLU A 90 7.06 15.80 10.63
N ARG A 91 8.27 15.62 11.16
CA ARG A 91 8.71 16.26 12.42
C ARG A 91 8.82 17.79 12.29
N LEU A 92 9.28 18.30 11.15
CA LEU A 92 9.39 19.74 10.90
C LEU A 92 8.02 20.40 10.65
N GLY A 93 7.05 19.66 10.06
CA GLY A 93 5.72 20.16 9.75
C GLY A 93 4.71 20.09 10.90
N GLN A 94 5.09 19.51 12.05
CA GLN A 94 4.16 19.33 13.17
C GLN A 94 4.08 20.54 14.09
N VAL A 95 2.85 20.92 14.44
CA VAL A 95 2.54 22.08 15.33
C VAL A 95 1.74 21.59 16.55
N GLY A 96 1.94 22.19 17.71
CA GLY A 96 1.14 21.99 18.91
C GLY A 96 1.35 20.63 19.60
N ILE A 97 0.26 20.05 20.10
CA ILE A 97 0.25 18.79 20.90
C ILE A 97 0.92 17.64 20.16
N ARG A 98 0.76 17.58 18.83
CA ARG A 98 1.36 16.54 18.00
C ARG A 98 2.90 16.60 18.00
N LYS A 99 3.45 17.82 18.01
CA LYS A 99 4.90 18.03 18.14
C LYS A 99 5.41 17.57 19.50
N PHE A 100 4.64 17.81 20.58
CA PHE A 100 4.99 17.40 21.95
C PHE A 100 4.99 15.88 22.11
N ILE A 101 3.96 15.20 21.60
CA ILE A 101 3.87 13.73 21.64
C ILE A 101 5.03 13.09 20.88
N ASN A 102 5.32 13.56 19.67
CA ASN A 102 6.37 12.99 18.82
C ASN A 102 7.79 13.25 19.34
N SER A 103 7.99 14.30 20.13
CA SER A 103 9.30 14.55 20.75
C SER A 103 9.62 13.59 21.91
N HIS A 104 8.60 12.93 22.47
CA HIS A 104 8.74 12.04 23.63
C HIS A 104 8.53 10.55 23.30
N VAL A 105 8.07 10.24 22.10
CA VAL A 105 7.81 8.86 21.64
C VAL A 105 8.83 8.46 20.58
N LYS A 106 9.46 7.30 20.76
CA LYS A 106 10.39 6.76 19.75
C LYS A 106 9.66 6.48 18.44
N ILE A 107 10.29 6.75 17.30
CA ILE A 107 9.76 6.60 15.93
C ILE A 107 9.05 5.25 15.71
N ASP A 108 9.65 4.16 16.20
CA ASP A 108 9.06 2.81 16.09
C ASP A 108 7.69 2.67 16.78
N THR A 109 7.50 3.38 17.90
CA THR A 109 6.24 3.38 18.66
C THR A 109 5.18 4.23 17.96
N GLU A 110 5.59 5.30 17.30
CA GLU A 110 4.68 6.20 16.56
C GLU A 110 4.03 5.50 15.37
N GLU A 111 4.82 4.76 14.58
CA GLU A 111 4.29 3.98 13.46
C GLU A 111 3.33 2.88 13.92
N LYS A 112 3.62 2.22 15.03
CA LYS A 112 2.70 1.24 15.64
C LYS A 112 1.38 1.89 16.08
N ILE A 113 1.42 3.07 16.68
CA ILE A 113 0.22 3.81 17.09
C ILE A 113 -0.58 4.25 15.87
N LYS A 114 0.06 4.78 14.84
CA LYS A 114 -0.59 5.14 13.56
C LYS A 114 -1.25 3.92 12.91
N ALA A 115 -0.58 2.78 12.94
CA ALA A 115 -1.09 1.52 12.40
C ALA A 115 -2.35 1.06 13.15
N ILE A 116 -2.33 1.09 14.47
CA ILE A 116 -3.48 0.73 15.32
C ILE A 116 -4.65 1.70 15.09
N ALA A 117 -4.38 3.01 15.06
CA ALA A 117 -5.42 4.02 14.83
C ALA A 117 -6.10 3.87 13.46
N ARG A 118 -5.34 3.57 12.40
CA ARG A 118 -5.89 3.27 11.06
C ARG A 118 -6.74 2.00 11.07
N TYR A 119 -6.25 0.94 11.70
CA TYR A 119 -6.99 -0.31 11.84
C TYR A 119 -8.35 -0.13 12.53
N LEU A 120 -8.38 0.63 13.64
CA LEU A 120 -9.61 0.92 14.37
C LEU A 120 -10.58 1.77 13.54
N LYS A 121 -10.07 2.75 12.79
CA LYS A 121 -10.89 3.58 11.90
C LYS A 121 -11.51 2.76 10.78
N ASP A 122 -10.75 1.88 10.14
CA ASP A 122 -11.24 1.01 9.07
C ASP A 122 -12.24 -0.03 9.58
N LYS A 123 -12.07 -0.51 10.81
CA LYS A 123 -13.06 -1.40 11.45
C LYS A 123 -14.39 -0.71 11.68
N ASN A 124 -14.39 0.56 12.12
CA ASN A 124 -15.61 1.35 12.33
C ASN A 124 -16.32 1.74 11.02
N SER A 125 -15.63 1.80 9.91
CA SER A 125 -16.22 2.13 8.59
C SER A 125 -16.87 0.93 7.91
N ARG A 126 -16.72 -0.28 8.47
CA ARG A 126 -17.31 -1.53 7.95
C ARG A 126 -18.59 -1.99 8.67
N ASN A 127 -19.01 -1.25 9.69
CA ASN A 127 -20.32 -1.41 10.37
C ASN A 127 -21.26 -0.28 9.92
#